data_8703e4810d06e2713a389120851da74c
#
_entry.id   8703e4810d06e2713a389120851da74c
#
_cell.length_a   1.000
_cell.length_b   1.000
_cell.length_c   1.000
_cell.angle_alpha   90.00
_cell.angle_beta   90.00
_cell.angle_gamma   90.00
#
_symmetry.space_group_name_H-M   'P 1'
#
loop_
_entity.id
_entity.type
_entity.pdbx_description
1 polymer ?
#
loop_
_entity_poly.entity_id
_entity_poly.type
_entity_poly.pdbx_seq_one_letter_code
_entity_poly.pdbx_strand_id
1 'polypeptide(L)'
;YAAAKASYAGTDRNSGEWFGIPENEMPPFGVVNNESDLVYDKLGAYNGGWLSGLAYQSGMIGANQANVNDTYYHSAFAEWDQNNQNWYSDSRPDDVGLDVSESGAIDQYDFSFAPNISNRVFIGATIAVTDLNYRMSSSYFENYLYTDNSMDYLDWGNTLRVDGTGYSFNLGVIVRPADYLRLGVAYNSPIWYKMTDSYWGYADTHNENYPEDPDVSGETPASPYPYTNYKLRTADKWIFSVAGIIGQTALISLDYELGNYKYMKLSDPYGYEHYEALNHDLIQKDFGLPHTSKLGAEVKITPQFAVRAGANWRTSPMKKEFREGAFEVFPAVTVAHYTLDKGTISYSVGLGYRFTPNFYMDLACVYRQYKEDAYTFSKVIIEDNNGLHALVDSEAIGLKTNTTQVALTLGYKF
;
A
#
# COMPACT_ATOMS: atom_id res chain seq x y z
N TYR A 1 4.05 6.67 -19.22
CA TYR A 1 3.45 6.99 -17.92
C TYR A 1 3.95 8.32 -17.36
N ALA A 2 5.27 8.49 -17.14
CA ALA A 2 5.84 9.71 -16.56
C ALA A 2 5.55 10.95 -17.42
N ALA A 3 5.65 10.86 -18.76
CA ALA A 3 5.32 11.94 -19.69
C ALA A 3 3.83 12.33 -19.61
N ALA A 4 2.93 11.33 -19.57
CA ALA A 4 1.51 11.59 -19.42
C ALA A 4 1.18 12.24 -18.07
N LYS A 5 1.78 11.78 -16.97
CA LYS A 5 1.63 12.38 -15.64
C LYS A 5 2.11 13.83 -15.62
N ALA A 6 3.27 14.12 -16.20
CA ALA A 6 3.79 15.48 -16.31
C ALA A 6 2.86 16.39 -17.12
N SER A 7 2.36 15.90 -18.25
CA SER A 7 1.48 16.67 -19.15
C SER A 7 0.11 16.95 -18.55
N TYR A 8 -0.44 15.99 -17.77
CA TYR A 8 -1.77 16.08 -17.17
C TYR A 8 -1.78 16.50 -15.70
N ALA A 9 -0.64 16.87 -15.14
CA ALA A 9 -0.57 17.40 -13.77
C ALA A 9 -1.21 18.81 -13.61
N GLY A 10 -1.90 19.29 -14.63
CA GLY A 10 -2.55 20.60 -14.63
C GLY A 10 -1.58 21.75 -14.83
N THR A 11 -0.35 21.47 -15.27
CA THR A 11 0.70 22.45 -15.47
C THR A 11 0.84 22.76 -16.95
N ASP A 12 0.66 24.02 -17.29
CA ASP A 12 1.01 24.52 -18.60
C ASP A 12 2.53 24.72 -18.65
N ARG A 13 3.21 24.00 -19.53
CA ARG A 13 4.64 24.14 -19.76
C ARG A 13 5.05 25.60 -20.06
N ASN A 14 4.18 26.34 -20.76
CA ASN A 14 4.43 27.74 -21.09
C ASN A 14 4.24 28.68 -19.90
N SER A 15 3.54 28.27 -18.84
CA SER A 15 3.40 29.05 -17.61
C SER A 15 4.59 28.87 -16.67
N GLY A 16 5.47 27.90 -16.93
CA GLY A 16 6.61 27.59 -16.07
C GLY A 16 6.22 26.98 -14.73
N GLU A 17 4.97 26.55 -14.57
CA GLU A 17 4.47 25.99 -13.31
C GLU A 17 4.78 24.49 -13.15
N TRP A 18 5.45 23.90 -14.13
CA TRP A 18 5.91 22.53 -14.03
C TRP A 18 6.97 22.44 -12.93
N PHE A 19 6.74 21.65 -11.90
CA PHE A 19 7.50 21.61 -10.64
C PHE A 19 7.49 22.92 -9.84
N GLY A 20 6.67 23.91 -10.23
CA GLY A 20 6.62 25.21 -9.55
C GLY A 20 7.83 26.11 -9.78
N ILE A 21 8.67 25.81 -10.78
CA ILE A 21 9.75 26.67 -11.26
C ILE A 21 9.33 27.22 -12.61
N PRO A 22 9.47 28.53 -12.88
CA PRO A 22 9.28 29.11 -14.20
C PRO A 22 10.16 28.41 -15.24
N GLU A 23 9.63 28.15 -16.45
CA GLU A 23 10.35 27.40 -17.49
C GLU A 23 11.70 28.05 -17.86
N ASN A 24 11.78 29.36 -17.84
CA ASN A 24 13.00 30.13 -18.10
C ASN A 24 14.03 30.05 -16.94
N GLU A 25 13.63 29.52 -15.80
CA GLU A 25 14.46 29.31 -14.61
C GLU A 25 14.74 27.82 -14.35
N MET A 26 14.13 26.92 -15.15
CA MET A 26 14.45 25.49 -15.08
C MET A 26 15.90 25.26 -15.44
N PRO A 27 16.69 24.67 -14.55
CA PRO A 27 18.05 24.30 -14.89
C PRO A 27 18.02 23.24 -16.02
N PRO A 28 18.97 23.31 -16.95
CA PRO A 28 19.20 22.18 -17.82
C PRO A 28 19.54 20.96 -16.97
N PHE A 29 19.20 19.78 -17.46
CA PHE A 29 19.36 18.50 -16.80
C PHE A 29 20.41 18.45 -15.67
N GLY A 30 20.02 18.01 -14.49
CA GLY A 30 20.94 17.66 -13.41
C GLY A 30 21.28 18.76 -12.39
N VAL A 31 20.71 19.96 -12.46
CA VAL A 31 20.97 20.99 -11.45
C VAL A 31 19.70 21.32 -10.68
N VAL A 32 19.53 20.69 -9.53
CA VAL A 32 18.59 21.15 -8.52
C VAL A 32 19.31 22.26 -7.73
N ASN A 33 18.99 23.50 -8.00
CA ASN A 33 19.56 24.64 -7.28
C ASN A 33 19.04 24.71 -5.83
N ASN A 34 19.80 25.37 -4.95
CA ASN A 34 19.55 25.48 -3.51
C ASN A 34 18.28 26.22 -3.07
N GLU A 35 17.42 26.63 -3.98
CA GLU A 35 16.04 27.07 -3.72
C GLU A 35 15.04 25.91 -3.66
N SER A 36 15.57 24.75 -3.43
CA SER A 36 14.97 23.43 -3.42
C SER A 36 13.76 23.26 -2.51
N ASP A 37 13.64 23.96 -1.42
CA ASP A 37 12.56 23.75 -0.45
C ASP A 37 11.16 23.97 -1.05
N LEU A 38 11.01 24.95 -1.91
CA LEU A 38 9.73 25.21 -2.60
C LEU A 38 9.43 24.18 -3.70
N VAL A 39 10.44 23.69 -4.39
CA VAL A 39 10.31 22.66 -5.42
C VAL A 39 9.99 21.34 -4.80
N TYR A 40 10.65 20.98 -3.71
CA TYR A 40 10.42 19.71 -3.01
C TYR A 40 9.04 19.66 -2.37
N ASP A 41 8.59 20.72 -1.72
CA ASP A 41 7.24 20.79 -1.17
C ASP A 41 6.17 20.67 -2.27
N LYS A 42 6.38 21.28 -3.42
CA LYS A 42 5.45 21.20 -4.55
C LYS A 42 5.50 19.85 -5.27
N LEU A 43 6.68 19.27 -5.48
CA LEU A 43 6.82 17.94 -6.09
C LEU A 43 6.27 16.82 -5.21
N GLY A 44 6.39 16.93 -3.89
CA GLY A 44 5.82 15.96 -2.94
C GLY A 44 4.31 16.03 -2.81
N ALA A 45 3.69 17.16 -3.15
CA ALA A 45 2.27 17.43 -2.90
C ALA A 45 1.37 17.29 -4.15
N TYR A 46 1.92 17.24 -5.37
CA TYR A 46 1.14 17.31 -6.61
C TYR A 46 1.27 16.08 -7.51
N ASN A 47 0.27 15.90 -8.38
CA ASN A 47 0.04 14.76 -9.26
C ASN A 47 1.18 14.38 -10.22
N GLY A 48 2.14 15.24 -10.48
CA GLY A 48 3.34 14.92 -11.24
C GLY A 48 4.44 14.32 -10.38
N GLY A 49 4.58 14.83 -9.17
CA GLY A 49 5.47 14.33 -8.13
C GLY A 49 6.91 14.06 -8.55
N TRP A 50 7.62 13.38 -7.71
CA TRP A 50 9.00 12.97 -7.94
C TRP A 50 9.19 12.05 -9.14
N LEU A 51 8.18 11.21 -9.49
CA LEU A 51 8.25 10.30 -10.63
C LEU A 51 8.51 11.05 -11.95
N SER A 52 7.71 12.07 -12.22
CA SER A 52 7.90 12.89 -13.43
C SER A 52 9.18 13.73 -13.37
N GLY A 53 9.53 14.22 -12.16
CA GLY A 53 10.77 14.96 -11.94
C GLY A 53 12.02 14.16 -12.24
N LEU A 54 12.11 12.95 -11.71
CA LEU A 54 13.23 12.05 -11.97
C LEU A 54 13.30 11.64 -13.46
N ALA A 55 12.15 11.34 -14.08
CA ALA A 55 12.10 11.01 -15.50
C ALA A 55 12.58 12.17 -16.38
N TYR A 56 12.28 13.42 -16.01
CA TYR A 56 12.78 14.60 -16.72
C TYR A 56 14.28 14.78 -16.51
N GLN A 57 14.76 14.69 -15.27
CA GLN A 57 16.18 14.83 -14.93
C GLN A 57 17.06 13.78 -15.61
N SER A 58 16.55 12.54 -15.74
CA SER A 58 17.25 11.43 -16.41
C SER A 58 17.06 11.40 -17.93
N GLY A 59 16.38 12.37 -18.53
CA GLY A 59 16.17 12.41 -19.95
C GLY A 59 15.15 11.41 -20.51
N MET A 60 14.41 10.70 -19.66
CA MET A 60 13.35 9.78 -20.09
C MET A 60 12.17 10.50 -20.73
N ILE A 61 11.92 11.73 -20.32
CA ILE A 61 10.92 12.62 -20.90
C ILE A 61 11.50 14.00 -21.18
N GLY A 62 10.99 14.66 -22.20
CA GLY A 62 11.42 15.99 -22.60
C GLY A 62 10.30 16.82 -23.17
N ALA A 63 10.53 18.13 -23.25
CA ALA A 63 9.64 19.06 -23.95
C ALA A 63 9.98 19.07 -25.44
N ASN A 64 8.97 19.16 -26.29
CA ASN A 64 9.19 19.35 -27.72
C ASN A 64 9.68 20.77 -28.00
N GLN A 65 10.98 20.93 -28.19
CA GLN A 65 11.59 22.24 -28.51
C GLN A 65 11.31 22.73 -29.92
N ALA A 66 10.90 21.86 -30.85
CA ALA A 66 10.60 22.21 -32.22
C ALA A 66 9.23 22.89 -32.39
N ASN A 67 8.34 22.77 -31.42
CA ASN A 67 7.02 23.38 -31.42
C ASN A 67 6.76 24.13 -30.11
N VAL A 68 6.96 25.42 -30.10
CA VAL A 68 6.76 26.29 -28.91
C VAL A 68 5.32 26.35 -28.41
N ASN A 69 4.36 25.87 -29.21
CA ASN A 69 2.95 25.78 -28.80
C ASN A 69 2.58 24.42 -28.21
N ASP A 70 3.50 23.49 -28.22
CA ASP A 70 3.27 22.17 -27.61
C ASP A 70 3.46 22.25 -26.09
N THR A 71 2.40 22.01 -25.34
CA THR A 71 2.37 22.05 -23.88
C THR A 71 2.61 20.69 -23.24
N TYR A 72 2.82 19.65 -24.06
CA TYR A 72 3.00 18.28 -23.59
C TYR A 72 4.46 17.89 -23.42
N TYR A 73 4.70 16.99 -22.47
CA TYR A 73 5.96 16.27 -22.35
C TYR A 73 5.87 14.94 -23.09
N HIS A 74 6.93 14.60 -23.78
CA HIS A 74 6.99 13.38 -24.59
C HIS A 74 8.06 12.44 -24.05
N SER A 75 7.82 11.15 -24.19
CA SER A 75 8.81 10.14 -23.90
C SER A 75 10.01 10.30 -24.85
N ALA A 76 11.22 10.01 -24.37
CA ALA A 76 12.43 9.95 -25.21
C ALA A 76 12.32 8.93 -26.35
N PHE A 77 11.42 7.96 -26.23
CA PHE A 77 11.10 6.96 -27.25
C PHE A 77 10.03 7.40 -28.25
N ALA A 78 9.44 8.57 -28.06
CA ALA A 78 8.36 9.05 -28.92
C ALA A 78 8.93 9.84 -30.09
N GLU A 79 8.50 9.50 -31.30
CA GLU A 79 8.80 10.20 -32.54
C GLU A 79 7.56 10.89 -33.09
N TRP A 80 7.75 12.04 -33.71
CA TRP A 80 6.66 12.78 -34.35
C TRP A 80 6.48 12.32 -35.80
N ASP A 81 5.34 11.69 -36.10
CA ASP A 81 4.95 11.39 -37.47
C ASP A 81 4.34 12.63 -38.14
N GLN A 82 5.09 13.24 -39.05
CA GLN A 82 4.64 14.43 -39.80
C GLN A 82 3.46 14.16 -40.74
N ASN A 83 3.30 12.90 -41.19
CA ASN A 83 2.22 12.54 -42.12
C ASN A 83 0.89 12.39 -41.40
N ASN A 84 0.89 11.73 -40.26
CA ASN A 84 -0.31 11.46 -39.46
C ASN A 84 -0.52 12.51 -38.35
N GLN A 85 0.43 13.42 -38.15
CA GLN A 85 0.41 14.46 -37.13
C GLN A 85 0.14 13.90 -35.71
N ASN A 86 0.80 12.80 -35.37
CA ASN A 86 0.72 12.16 -34.08
C ASN A 86 2.09 11.70 -33.58
N TRP A 87 2.20 11.56 -32.26
CA TRP A 87 3.34 10.92 -31.63
C TRP A 87 3.14 9.41 -31.64
N TYR A 88 4.21 8.66 -31.96
CA TYR A 88 4.23 7.21 -31.90
C TYR A 88 5.56 6.73 -31.29
N SER A 89 5.59 5.50 -30.83
CA SER A 89 6.81 4.85 -30.39
C SER A 89 6.79 3.38 -30.86
N ASP A 90 7.82 3.00 -31.57
CA ASP A 90 8.05 1.62 -31.97
C ASP A 90 9.00 0.89 -31.02
N SER A 91 9.57 1.62 -30.07
CA SER A 91 10.53 1.08 -29.10
C SER A 91 9.85 0.17 -28.12
N ARG A 92 10.40 -1.02 -27.95
CA ARG A 92 9.99 -2.00 -26.94
C ARG A 92 11.23 -2.49 -26.21
N PRO A 93 11.19 -2.59 -24.88
CA PRO A 93 12.28 -3.18 -24.15
C PRO A 93 12.43 -4.68 -24.50
N ASP A 94 13.67 -5.13 -24.60
CA ASP A 94 14.00 -6.54 -24.77
C ASP A 94 13.93 -7.31 -23.46
N ASP A 95 14.19 -6.61 -22.37
CA ASP A 95 14.16 -7.17 -21.02
C ASP A 95 13.62 -6.11 -20.04
N VAL A 96 12.73 -6.52 -19.16
CA VAL A 96 12.09 -5.66 -18.15
C VAL A 96 12.10 -6.40 -16.82
N GLY A 97 12.51 -5.73 -15.74
CA GLY A 97 12.48 -6.30 -14.42
C GLY A 97 12.02 -5.33 -13.34
N LEU A 98 11.40 -5.88 -12.31
CA LEU A 98 11.05 -5.17 -11.07
C LEU A 98 11.45 -6.04 -9.88
N ASP A 99 12.43 -5.58 -9.13
CA ASP A 99 12.84 -6.16 -7.86
C ASP A 99 12.31 -5.31 -6.70
N VAL A 100 11.66 -5.93 -5.73
CA VAL A 100 11.13 -5.26 -4.55
C VAL A 100 11.56 -6.02 -3.31
N SER A 101 12.15 -5.31 -2.36
CA SER A 101 12.51 -5.82 -1.03
C SER A 101 11.80 -5.01 0.04
N GLU A 102 11.04 -5.70 0.88
CA GLU A 102 10.29 -5.10 1.97
C GLU A 102 10.65 -5.75 3.29
N SER A 103 10.78 -4.94 4.33
CA SER A 103 11.01 -5.39 5.69
C SER A 103 10.37 -4.44 6.69
N GLY A 104 10.05 -4.94 7.88
CA GLY A 104 9.50 -4.10 8.93
C GLY A 104 8.87 -4.89 10.05
N ALA A 105 8.44 -4.14 11.07
CA ALA A 105 7.75 -4.67 12.22
C ALA A 105 6.70 -3.69 12.73
N ILE A 106 5.68 -4.23 13.37
CA ILE A 106 4.73 -3.49 14.19
C ILE A 106 4.77 -4.12 15.58
N ASP A 107 5.34 -3.41 16.54
CA ASP A 107 5.38 -3.81 17.93
C ASP A 107 4.21 -3.16 18.69
N GLN A 108 3.48 -3.96 19.46
CA GLN A 108 2.31 -3.47 20.21
C GLN A 108 2.44 -3.85 21.69
N TYR A 109 2.23 -2.86 22.55
CA TYR A 109 2.24 -3.00 24.00
C TYR A 109 0.82 -2.83 24.54
N ASP A 110 0.25 -3.91 25.08
CA ASP A 110 -1.14 -3.97 25.51
C ASP A 110 -1.26 -3.96 27.03
N PHE A 111 -2.11 -3.07 27.55
CA PHE A 111 -2.53 -3.05 28.94
C PHE A 111 -4.02 -3.39 29.03
N SER A 112 -4.32 -4.58 29.53
CA SER A 112 -5.67 -5.14 29.53
C SER A 112 -6.24 -5.33 30.93
N PHE A 113 -7.54 -5.03 31.07
CA PHE A 113 -8.33 -5.30 32.27
C PHE A 113 -9.62 -6.05 31.87
N ALA A 114 -9.88 -7.20 32.50
CA ALA A 114 -11.00 -8.04 32.11
C ALA A 114 -11.74 -8.64 33.33
N PRO A 115 -12.67 -7.90 33.94
CA PRO A 115 -13.51 -8.40 35.03
C PRO A 115 -14.53 -9.44 34.54
N ASN A 116 -14.78 -10.41 35.41
CA ASN A 116 -15.80 -11.43 35.25
C ASN A 116 -16.90 -11.20 36.29
N ILE A 117 -18.13 -10.96 35.85
CA ILE A 117 -19.28 -10.69 36.70
C ILE A 117 -20.16 -11.96 36.74
N SER A 118 -20.15 -12.62 37.90
CA SER A 118 -21.00 -13.79 38.19
C SER A 118 -20.90 -14.93 37.16
N ASN A 119 -19.78 -15.06 36.45
CA ASN A 119 -19.58 -16.02 35.35
C ASN A 119 -20.64 -15.94 34.23
N ARG A 120 -21.36 -14.81 34.14
CA ARG A 120 -22.39 -14.55 33.13
C ARG A 120 -22.00 -13.43 32.19
N VAL A 121 -21.30 -12.42 32.68
CA VAL A 121 -20.87 -11.26 31.88
C VAL A 121 -19.38 -11.04 32.08
N PHE A 122 -18.69 -10.97 30.96
CA PHE A 122 -17.24 -10.71 30.90
C PHE A 122 -17.06 -9.40 30.13
N ILE A 123 -16.39 -8.46 30.72
CA ILE A 123 -16.07 -7.18 30.10
C ILE A 123 -14.56 -7.14 29.90
N GLY A 124 -14.11 -6.64 28.77
CA GLY A 124 -12.69 -6.46 28.47
C GLY A 124 -12.44 -5.03 27.98
N ALA A 125 -11.39 -4.43 28.49
CA ALA A 125 -10.85 -3.17 27.99
C ALA A 125 -9.35 -3.28 27.86
N THR A 126 -8.81 -2.80 26.73
CA THR A 126 -7.38 -2.78 26.45
C THR A 126 -7.00 -1.39 25.96
N ILE A 127 -5.87 -0.88 26.40
CA ILE A 127 -5.19 0.29 25.82
C ILE A 127 -3.91 -0.25 25.19
N ALA A 128 -3.64 0.15 23.96
CA ALA A 128 -2.46 -0.28 23.21
C ALA A 128 -1.62 0.91 22.77
N VAL A 129 -0.31 0.75 22.85
CA VAL A 129 0.69 1.62 22.22
C VAL A 129 1.37 0.81 21.15
N THR A 130 1.48 1.37 19.95
CA THR A 130 2.02 0.67 18.78
C THR A 130 3.19 1.46 18.22
N ASP A 131 4.28 0.76 17.90
CA ASP A 131 5.44 1.27 17.20
C ASP A 131 5.57 0.56 15.86
N LEU A 132 5.71 1.34 14.77
CA LEU A 132 5.77 0.86 13.41
C LEU A 132 7.08 1.29 12.77
N ASN A 133 7.77 0.34 12.17
CA ASN A 133 8.93 0.58 11.31
C ASN A 133 8.77 -0.24 10.03
N TYR A 134 8.87 0.41 8.89
CA TYR A 134 8.79 -0.22 7.58
C TYR A 134 9.88 0.33 6.67
N ARG A 135 10.45 -0.53 5.86
CA ARG A 135 11.46 -0.20 4.84
C ARG A 135 11.13 -0.95 3.56
N MET A 136 11.21 -0.25 2.46
CA MET A 136 11.08 -0.80 1.12
C MET A 136 12.24 -0.27 0.27
N SER A 137 12.81 -1.13 -0.56
CA SER A 137 13.64 -0.71 -1.68
C SER A 137 13.18 -1.44 -2.94
N SER A 138 13.16 -0.75 -4.07
CA SER A 138 12.80 -1.31 -5.35
C SER A 138 13.74 -0.82 -6.43
N SER A 139 13.95 -1.65 -7.45
CA SER A 139 14.63 -1.30 -8.70
C SER A 139 13.78 -1.81 -9.85
N TYR A 140 13.48 -0.92 -10.78
CA TYR A 140 12.82 -1.22 -12.05
C TYR A 140 13.77 -0.90 -13.17
N PHE A 141 13.91 -1.80 -14.15
CA PHE A 141 14.77 -1.57 -15.29
C PHE A 141 14.12 -2.01 -16.60
N GLU A 142 14.56 -1.38 -17.67
CA GLU A 142 14.28 -1.74 -19.07
C GLU A 142 15.56 -1.70 -19.87
N ASN A 143 15.81 -2.71 -20.69
CA ASN A 143 16.95 -2.79 -21.60
C ASN A 143 16.47 -2.84 -23.06
N TYR A 144 17.14 -2.10 -23.93
CA TYR A 144 16.78 -1.90 -25.33
C TYR A 144 17.93 -2.28 -26.28
N LEU A 145 18.43 -3.51 -26.17
CA LEU A 145 19.65 -3.97 -26.84
C LEU A 145 19.50 -4.15 -28.34
N TYR A 146 18.28 -4.34 -28.85
CA TYR A 146 18.00 -4.72 -30.25
C TYR A 146 17.10 -3.69 -30.95
N THR A 147 16.75 -2.62 -30.32
CA THR A 147 15.96 -1.53 -30.92
C THR A 147 16.91 -0.51 -31.57
N ASP A 148 16.55 -0.01 -32.75
CA ASP A 148 17.24 1.12 -33.38
C ASP A 148 16.81 2.42 -32.73
N ASN A 149 17.22 2.58 -31.49
CA ASN A 149 16.77 3.59 -30.54
C ASN A 149 18.00 4.25 -29.93
N SER A 150 17.88 5.50 -29.60
CA SER A 150 18.96 6.26 -28.97
C SER A 150 19.13 5.95 -27.47
N MET A 151 18.24 5.16 -26.87
CA MET A 151 18.32 4.79 -25.47
C MET A 151 18.60 3.28 -25.32
N ASP A 152 19.69 2.93 -24.64
CA ASP A 152 20.11 1.55 -24.42
C ASP A 152 19.45 0.93 -23.18
N TYR A 153 19.32 1.71 -22.10
CA TYR A 153 18.68 1.27 -20.89
C TYR A 153 18.07 2.42 -20.10
N LEU A 154 17.13 2.08 -19.23
CA LEU A 154 16.71 2.90 -18.11
C LEU A 154 16.72 2.05 -16.84
N ASP A 155 17.09 2.68 -15.72
CA ASP A 155 17.03 2.11 -14.39
C ASP A 155 16.37 3.10 -13.42
N TRP A 156 15.51 2.60 -12.56
CA TRP A 156 14.73 3.40 -11.62
C TRP A 156 14.74 2.79 -10.24
N GLY A 157 15.44 3.41 -9.31
CA GLY A 157 15.53 2.93 -7.96
C GLY A 157 14.77 3.77 -6.94
N ASN A 158 14.22 3.12 -5.93
CA ASN A 158 13.47 3.76 -4.85
C ASN A 158 13.83 3.17 -3.50
N THR A 159 13.86 4.02 -2.49
CA THR A 159 13.90 3.63 -1.09
C THR A 159 12.85 4.42 -0.31
N LEU A 160 12.03 3.71 0.45
CA LEU A 160 11.04 4.29 1.34
C LEU A 160 11.24 3.73 2.74
N ARG A 161 11.29 4.62 3.72
CA ARG A 161 11.28 4.27 5.13
C ARG A 161 10.11 4.97 5.79
N VAL A 162 9.33 4.21 6.55
CA VAL A 162 8.19 4.70 7.30
C VAL A 162 8.38 4.36 8.77
N ASP A 163 8.40 5.37 9.62
CA ASP A 163 8.44 5.23 11.07
C ASP A 163 7.15 5.82 11.67
N GLY A 164 6.56 5.16 12.66
CA GLY A 164 5.33 5.64 13.26
C GLY A 164 5.06 5.13 14.65
N THR A 165 4.52 6.01 15.50
CA THR A 165 4.04 5.63 16.83
C THR A 165 2.56 5.96 16.95
N GLY A 166 1.77 5.00 17.46
CA GLY A 166 0.34 5.11 17.55
C GLY A 166 -0.23 4.64 18.88
N TYR A 167 -1.49 4.95 19.11
CA TYR A 167 -2.24 4.46 20.25
C TYR A 167 -3.65 4.06 19.83
N SER A 168 -4.22 3.08 20.53
CA SER A 168 -5.58 2.60 20.31
C SER A 168 -6.18 2.04 21.60
N PHE A 169 -7.48 1.77 21.55
CA PHE A 169 -8.15 1.03 22.61
C PHE A 169 -9.10 -0.01 22.04
N ASN A 170 -9.34 -1.08 22.80
CA ASN A 170 -10.29 -2.12 22.46
C ASN A 170 -11.25 -2.32 23.63
N LEU A 171 -12.53 -2.49 23.31
CA LEU A 171 -13.58 -2.78 24.26
C LEU A 171 -14.34 -4.03 23.83
N GLY A 172 -14.66 -4.91 24.77
CA GLY A 172 -15.41 -6.12 24.45
C GLY A 172 -16.32 -6.54 25.60
N VAL A 173 -17.44 -7.17 25.24
CA VAL A 173 -18.37 -7.77 26.18
C VAL A 173 -18.73 -9.16 25.67
N ILE A 174 -18.64 -10.16 26.56
CA ILE A 174 -19.17 -11.50 26.31
C ILE A 174 -20.27 -11.78 27.33
N VAL A 175 -21.42 -12.17 26.84
CA VAL A 175 -22.56 -12.59 27.66
C VAL A 175 -22.76 -14.11 27.51
N ARG A 176 -23.02 -14.78 28.62
CA ARG A 176 -23.32 -16.20 28.70
C ARG A 176 -24.78 -16.37 29.15
N PRO A 177 -25.75 -16.27 28.22
CA PRO A 177 -27.17 -16.40 28.54
C PRO A 177 -27.53 -17.78 29.08
N ALA A 178 -26.86 -18.80 28.56
CA ALA A 178 -26.99 -20.20 28.98
C ALA A 178 -25.59 -20.85 29.04
N ASP A 179 -25.47 -21.98 29.71
CA ASP A 179 -24.18 -22.66 29.88
C ASP A 179 -23.59 -23.14 28.56
N TYR A 180 -24.43 -23.39 27.59
CA TYR A 180 -24.07 -23.84 26.26
C TYR A 180 -23.90 -22.72 25.22
N LEU A 181 -24.26 -21.44 25.55
CA LEU A 181 -24.26 -20.34 24.60
C LEU A 181 -23.43 -19.15 25.11
N ARG A 182 -22.60 -18.58 24.24
CA ARG A 182 -21.83 -17.36 24.45
C ARG A 182 -22.08 -16.43 23.29
N LEU A 183 -22.37 -15.17 23.61
CA LEU A 183 -22.52 -14.08 22.63
C LEU A 183 -21.51 -12.99 22.96
N GLY A 184 -20.80 -12.51 21.96
CA GLY A 184 -19.79 -11.49 22.12
C GLY A 184 -19.95 -10.33 21.16
N VAL A 185 -19.62 -9.13 21.62
CA VAL A 185 -19.44 -7.94 20.79
C VAL A 185 -18.17 -7.26 21.23
N ALA A 186 -17.33 -6.89 20.28
CA ALA A 186 -16.12 -6.12 20.54
C ALA A 186 -15.96 -4.98 19.53
N TYR A 187 -15.38 -3.89 19.98
CA TYR A 187 -15.00 -2.74 19.20
C TYR A 187 -13.50 -2.51 19.35
N ASN A 188 -12.79 -2.50 18.23
CA ASN A 188 -11.41 -2.09 18.14
C ASN A 188 -11.37 -0.70 17.53
N SER A 189 -10.91 0.28 18.30
CA SER A 189 -10.77 1.66 17.81
C SER A 189 -9.78 1.73 16.64
N PRO A 190 -9.78 2.81 15.86
CA PRO A 190 -8.65 3.13 15.01
C PRO A 190 -7.35 3.19 15.83
N ILE A 191 -6.23 2.97 15.17
CA ILE A 191 -4.94 3.38 15.69
C ILE A 191 -4.69 4.81 15.17
N TRP A 192 -4.38 5.72 16.09
CA TRP A 192 -4.01 7.10 15.76
C TRP A 192 -2.50 7.20 15.76
N TYR A 193 -1.92 7.14 14.57
CA TYR A 193 -0.47 7.25 14.36
C TYR A 193 -0.02 8.69 14.13
N LYS A 194 1.20 8.97 14.59
CA LYS A 194 2.08 10.00 14.04
C LYS A 194 3.12 9.29 13.20
N MET A 195 3.20 9.67 11.93
CA MET A 195 4.01 9.00 10.93
C MET A 195 5.05 9.94 10.36
N THR A 196 6.18 9.38 9.95
CA THR A 196 7.21 10.05 9.17
C THR A 196 7.64 9.11 8.05
N ASP A 197 7.47 9.56 6.82
CA ASP A 197 8.01 8.91 5.63
C ASP A 197 9.29 9.61 5.23
N SER A 198 10.35 8.85 4.99
CA SER A 198 11.60 9.32 4.41
C SER A 198 11.84 8.53 3.14
N TYR A 199 12.20 9.21 2.06
CA TYR A 199 12.34 8.58 0.76
C TYR A 199 13.55 9.11 0.01
N TRP A 200 14.06 8.27 -0.88
CA TRP A 200 15.07 8.59 -1.84
C TRP A 200 14.81 7.81 -3.13
N GLY A 201 15.05 8.42 -4.25
CA GLY A 201 14.89 7.79 -5.55
C GLY A 201 15.92 8.32 -6.53
N TYR A 202 16.23 7.49 -7.51
CA TYR A 202 17.07 7.84 -8.64
C TYR A 202 16.46 7.29 -9.94
N ALA A 203 16.89 7.87 -11.04
CA ALA A 203 16.58 7.36 -12.37
C ALA A 203 17.83 7.59 -13.25
N ASP A 204 18.29 6.54 -13.87
CA ASP A 204 19.47 6.54 -14.75
C ASP A 204 19.08 6.06 -16.14
N THR A 205 19.67 6.67 -17.17
CA THR A 205 19.52 6.25 -18.55
C THR A 205 20.85 6.35 -19.29
N HIS A 206 21.04 5.52 -20.31
CA HIS A 206 22.03 5.75 -21.34
C HIS A 206 21.30 6.18 -22.60
N ASN A 207 21.57 7.40 -23.09
CA ASN A 207 20.85 8.00 -24.20
C ASN A 207 21.82 8.67 -25.19
N GLU A 208 22.02 8.07 -26.36
CA GLU A 208 22.92 8.57 -27.41
C GLU A 208 22.51 9.92 -28.01
N ASN A 209 21.28 10.39 -27.77
CA ASN A 209 20.87 11.74 -28.11
C ASN A 209 21.64 12.83 -27.35
N TYR A 210 22.36 12.45 -26.31
CA TYR A 210 23.23 13.32 -25.52
C TYR A 210 24.72 12.91 -25.71
N PRO A 211 25.31 13.10 -26.89
CA PRO A 211 26.64 12.51 -27.23
C PRO A 211 27.80 13.06 -26.38
N GLU A 212 27.63 14.20 -25.71
CA GLU A 212 28.65 14.74 -24.81
C GLU A 212 28.57 14.11 -23.40
N ASP A 213 27.39 13.63 -22.99
CA ASP A 213 27.14 12.95 -21.72
C ASP A 213 25.93 12.01 -21.90
N PRO A 214 26.17 10.83 -22.47
CA PRO A 214 25.07 9.87 -22.75
C PRO A 214 24.48 9.25 -21.49
N ASP A 215 25.22 9.19 -20.39
CA ASP A 215 24.77 8.66 -19.12
C ASP A 215 24.10 9.79 -18.31
N VAL A 216 22.77 9.86 -18.42
CA VAL A 216 21.97 10.91 -17.78
C VAL A 216 21.28 10.36 -16.54
N SER A 217 21.47 11.06 -15.42
CA SER A 217 20.89 10.65 -14.15
C SER A 217 20.11 11.76 -13.46
N GLY A 218 19.11 11.35 -12.70
CA GLY A 218 18.36 12.21 -11.80
C GLY A 218 18.21 11.55 -10.44
N GLU A 219 18.31 12.32 -9.38
CA GLU A 219 18.09 11.80 -8.03
C GLU A 219 17.39 12.81 -7.12
N THR A 220 16.67 12.29 -6.13
CA THR A 220 16.18 13.13 -5.04
C THR A 220 17.37 13.56 -4.17
N PRO A 221 17.29 14.70 -3.46
CA PRO A 221 18.42 15.15 -2.62
C PRO A 221 18.82 14.10 -1.59
N ALA A 222 20.13 13.86 -1.52
CA ALA A 222 20.69 12.95 -0.53
C ALA A 222 20.84 13.58 0.87
N SER A 223 20.80 14.93 0.98
CA SER A 223 20.93 15.61 2.26
C SER A 223 20.36 17.04 2.19
N PRO A 224 19.34 17.38 2.98
CA PRO A 224 18.53 16.44 3.78
C PRO A 224 17.69 15.52 2.89
N TYR A 225 17.54 14.27 3.28
CA TYR A 225 16.59 13.39 2.59
C TYR A 225 15.19 13.98 2.64
N PRO A 226 14.44 13.94 1.53
CA PRO A 226 13.03 14.30 1.54
C PRO A 226 12.27 13.48 2.58
N TYR A 227 11.44 14.13 3.37
CA TYR A 227 10.60 13.48 4.35
C TYR A 227 9.24 14.15 4.46
N THR A 228 8.23 13.39 4.87
CA THR A 228 6.87 13.87 5.09
C THR A 228 6.39 13.44 6.46
N ASN A 229 5.91 14.39 7.26
CA ASN A 229 5.26 14.11 8.53
C ASN A 229 3.75 14.19 8.36
N TYR A 230 3.03 13.19 8.88
CA TYR A 230 1.57 13.18 8.83
C TYR A 230 0.98 12.40 10.01
N LYS A 231 -0.32 12.53 10.20
CA LYS A 231 -1.09 11.69 11.11
C LYS A 231 -1.95 10.73 10.30
N LEU A 232 -1.96 9.46 10.70
CA LEU A 232 -2.81 8.43 10.11
C LEU A 232 -3.78 7.93 11.16
N ARG A 233 -5.08 8.04 10.88
CA ARG A 233 -6.12 7.30 11.57
C ARG A 233 -6.45 6.05 10.74
N THR A 234 -6.20 4.86 11.29
CA THR A 234 -6.50 3.60 10.62
C THR A 234 -8.01 3.27 10.64
N ALA A 235 -8.39 2.15 10.05
CA ALA A 235 -9.73 1.62 10.13
C ALA A 235 -10.06 1.12 11.55
N ASP A 236 -11.26 1.41 12.04
CA ASP A 236 -11.83 0.74 13.21
C ASP A 236 -12.54 -0.56 12.81
N LYS A 237 -12.80 -1.42 13.79
CA LYS A 237 -13.46 -2.73 13.56
C LYS A 237 -14.50 -3.05 14.61
N TRP A 238 -15.62 -3.60 14.15
CA TRP A 238 -16.61 -4.26 14.98
C TRP A 238 -16.51 -5.76 14.83
N ILE A 239 -16.62 -6.50 15.92
CA ILE A 239 -16.57 -7.96 15.95
C ILE A 239 -17.81 -8.47 16.66
N PHE A 240 -18.53 -9.37 16.01
CA PHE A 240 -19.70 -10.06 16.53
C PHE A 240 -19.40 -11.55 16.61
N SER A 241 -19.58 -12.15 17.77
CA SER A 241 -19.19 -13.52 18.05
C SER A 241 -20.34 -14.33 18.61
N VAL A 242 -20.46 -15.57 18.17
CA VAL A 242 -21.32 -16.56 18.77
C VAL A 242 -20.57 -17.87 18.96
N ALA A 243 -20.68 -18.50 20.14
CA ALA A 243 -20.10 -19.80 20.38
C ALA A 243 -21.10 -20.71 21.10
N GLY A 244 -21.23 -21.92 20.57
CA GLY A 244 -22.05 -22.99 21.10
C GLY A 244 -21.21 -24.12 21.69
N ILE A 245 -21.55 -24.58 22.87
CA ILE A 245 -20.94 -25.74 23.55
C ILE A 245 -21.92 -26.89 23.47
N ILE A 246 -21.47 -28.01 22.90
CA ILE A 246 -22.27 -29.22 22.72
C ILE A 246 -21.83 -30.26 23.76
N GLY A 247 -22.67 -30.43 24.76
CA GLY A 247 -22.32 -31.29 25.91
C GLY A 247 -21.07 -30.75 26.65
N GLN A 248 -20.14 -31.66 26.92
CA GLN A 248 -18.83 -31.28 27.49
C GLN A 248 -17.66 -31.55 26.52
N THR A 249 -18.03 -31.89 25.28
CA THR A 249 -17.11 -32.52 24.32
C THR A 249 -16.76 -31.63 23.16
N ALA A 250 -17.69 -30.79 22.66
CA ALA A 250 -17.45 -30.00 21.48
C ALA A 250 -17.80 -28.53 21.67
N LEU A 251 -17.12 -27.67 20.93
CA LEU A 251 -17.37 -26.23 20.82
C LEU A 251 -17.33 -25.84 19.35
N ILE A 252 -18.29 -25.02 18.93
CA ILE A 252 -18.29 -24.38 17.61
C ILE A 252 -18.40 -22.88 17.85
N SER A 253 -17.58 -22.10 17.13
CA SER A 253 -17.61 -20.63 17.17
C SER A 253 -17.69 -20.03 15.77
N LEU A 254 -18.38 -18.91 15.67
CA LEU A 254 -18.44 -18.06 14.50
C LEU A 254 -18.16 -16.64 14.93
N ASP A 255 -17.18 -16.00 14.29
CA ASP A 255 -16.91 -14.56 14.43
C ASP A 255 -17.12 -13.87 13.09
N TYR A 256 -17.74 -12.71 13.14
CA TYR A 256 -17.89 -11.82 12.01
C TYR A 256 -17.31 -10.46 12.34
N GLU A 257 -16.33 -10.04 11.53
CA GLU A 257 -15.68 -8.73 11.68
C GLU A 257 -16.09 -7.82 10.54
N LEU A 258 -16.40 -6.57 10.87
CA LEU A 258 -16.68 -5.48 9.95
C LEU A 258 -15.63 -4.39 10.13
N GLY A 259 -14.81 -4.16 9.11
CA GLY A 259 -13.81 -3.10 9.10
C GLY A 259 -14.32 -1.83 8.42
N ASN A 260 -13.94 -0.67 8.94
CA ASN A 260 -14.36 0.64 8.42
C ASN A 260 -13.25 1.34 7.64
N TYR A 261 -12.70 0.71 6.59
CA TYR A 261 -11.56 1.24 5.85
C TYR A 261 -11.85 2.58 5.15
N LYS A 262 -13.08 2.80 4.68
CA LYS A 262 -13.48 4.07 4.08
C LYS A 262 -13.37 5.28 5.02
N TYR A 263 -13.24 5.05 6.34
CA TYR A 263 -13.10 6.10 7.34
C TYR A 263 -11.66 6.28 7.83
N MET A 264 -10.70 5.62 7.19
CA MET A 264 -9.29 5.98 7.39
C MET A 264 -9.08 7.44 7.02
N LYS A 265 -8.15 8.09 7.71
CA LYS A 265 -7.92 9.52 7.52
C LYS A 265 -6.44 9.86 7.64
N LEU A 266 -5.95 10.60 6.65
CA LEU A 266 -4.69 11.33 6.71
C LEU A 266 -4.94 12.74 7.21
N SER A 267 -4.00 13.31 7.96
CA SER A 267 -4.08 14.68 8.46
C SER A 267 -2.68 15.26 8.60
N ASP A 268 -2.57 16.57 8.37
CA ASP A 268 -1.35 17.31 8.62
C ASP A 268 -1.05 17.37 10.13
N PRO A 269 0.22 17.23 10.57
CA PRO A 269 0.61 17.37 11.97
C PRO A 269 0.28 18.74 12.58
N TYR A 270 0.29 19.76 11.75
CA TYR A 270 0.11 21.17 12.16
C TYR A 270 -1.32 21.70 11.94
N GLY A 271 -2.20 20.89 11.33
CA GLY A 271 -3.61 21.23 11.13
C GLY A 271 -3.93 21.95 9.80
N TYR A 272 -3.02 21.97 8.85
CA TYR A 272 -3.29 22.44 7.49
C TYR A 272 -4.16 21.43 6.74
N GLU A 273 -5.10 21.91 5.91
CA GLU A 273 -6.16 21.10 5.31
C GLU A 273 -5.75 20.37 4.00
N HIS A 274 -4.46 20.20 3.72
CA HIS A 274 -3.96 19.61 2.47
C HIS A 274 -4.44 18.17 2.20
N TYR A 275 -4.88 17.44 3.22
CA TYR A 275 -5.31 16.05 3.10
C TYR A 275 -6.83 15.86 2.91
N GLU A 276 -7.64 16.93 2.86
CA GLU A 276 -9.10 16.77 2.73
C GLU A 276 -9.48 16.13 1.39
N ALA A 277 -8.89 16.56 0.28
CA ALA A 277 -9.11 15.96 -1.03
C ALA A 277 -8.69 14.48 -1.05
N LEU A 278 -7.50 14.16 -0.52
CA LEU A 278 -7.04 12.76 -0.42
C LEU A 278 -8.00 11.89 0.41
N ASN A 279 -8.51 12.39 1.52
CA ASN A 279 -9.45 11.64 2.36
C ASN A 279 -10.80 11.44 1.68
N HIS A 280 -11.32 12.46 1.02
CA HIS A 280 -12.64 12.42 0.40
C HIS A 280 -12.61 11.79 -0.98
N ASP A 281 -11.66 12.19 -1.82
CA ASP A 281 -11.66 11.83 -3.25
C ASP A 281 -10.92 10.51 -3.53
N LEU A 282 -10.01 10.07 -2.64
CA LEU A 282 -9.32 8.80 -2.78
C LEU A 282 -9.78 7.80 -1.72
N ILE A 283 -9.49 8.03 -0.43
CA ILE A 283 -9.75 7.01 0.61
C ILE A 283 -11.23 6.60 0.64
N GLN A 284 -12.16 7.54 0.67
CA GLN A 284 -13.59 7.22 0.75
C GLN A 284 -14.15 6.62 -0.54
N LYS A 285 -13.57 6.97 -1.71
CA LYS A 285 -13.96 6.38 -2.99
C LYS A 285 -13.41 4.97 -3.17
N ASP A 286 -12.16 4.74 -2.81
CA ASP A 286 -11.42 3.53 -3.14
C ASP A 286 -11.62 2.42 -2.12
N PHE A 287 -11.80 2.78 -0.84
CA PHE A 287 -11.95 1.80 0.23
C PHE A 287 -13.41 1.62 0.66
N GLY A 288 -13.71 0.40 1.12
CA GLY A 288 -15.03 -0.03 1.55
C GLY A 288 -15.07 -0.52 2.99
N LEU A 289 -16.00 -1.44 3.22
CA LEU A 289 -16.23 -2.12 4.48
C LEU A 289 -15.86 -3.60 4.31
N PRO A 290 -14.60 -4.01 4.47
CA PRO A 290 -14.25 -5.42 4.37
C PRO A 290 -14.88 -6.23 5.47
N HIS A 291 -15.25 -7.46 5.10
CA HIS A 291 -15.84 -8.45 5.98
C HIS A 291 -14.84 -9.56 6.24
N THR A 292 -14.77 -10.01 7.49
CA THR A 292 -14.01 -11.21 7.84
C THR A 292 -14.93 -12.17 8.58
N SER A 293 -15.05 -13.39 8.07
CA SER A 293 -15.79 -14.48 8.72
C SER A 293 -14.81 -15.53 9.20
N LYS A 294 -14.91 -15.93 10.47
CA LYS A 294 -14.07 -16.95 11.09
C LYS A 294 -14.96 -18.04 11.65
N LEU A 295 -14.70 -19.27 11.27
CA LEU A 295 -15.36 -20.46 11.81
C LEU A 295 -14.33 -21.29 12.55
N GLY A 296 -14.64 -21.70 13.78
CA GLY A 296 -13.80 -22.54 14.60
C GLY A 296 -14.58 -23.70 15.21
N ALA A 297 -13.96 -24.85 15.30
CA ALA A 297 -14.48 -26.00 16.00
C ALA A 297 -13.38 -26.67 16.85
N GLU A 298 -13.77 -27.13 18.04
CA GLU A 298 -12.93 -27.97 18.91
C GLU A 298 -13.75 -29.21 19.32
N VAL A 299 -13.12 -30.38 19.27
CA VAL A 299 -13.69 -31.61 19.76
C VAL A 299 -12.69 -32.25 20.71
N LYS A 300 -13.11 -32.54 21.93
CA LYS A 300 -12.38 -33.34 22.90
C LYS A 300 -12.63 -34.80 22.62
N ILE A 301 -11.68 -35.49 22.02
CA ILE A 301 -11.73 -36.92 21.73
C ILE A 301 -11.63 -37.71 23.03
N THR A 302 -10.78 -37.24 23.95
CA THR A 302 -10.67 -37.71 25.33
C THR A 302 -10.59 -36.53 26.28
N PRO A 303 -10.69 -36.71 27.62
CA PRO A 303 -10.49 -35.63 28.58
C PRO A 303 -9.11 -34.94 28.47
N GLN A 304 -8.14 -35.63 27.85
CA GLN A 304 -6.76 -35.18 27.71
C GLN A 304 -6.46 -34.67 26.28
N PHE A 305 -7.16 -35.16 25.26
CA PHE A 305 -6.84 -34.90 23.86
C PHE A 305 -7.98 -34.18 23.14
N ALA A 306 -7.63 -33.05 22.52
CA ALA A 306 -8.54 -32.22 21.74
C ALA A 306 -8.00 -32.03 20.32
N VAL A 307 -8.91 -32.00 19.35
CA VAL A 307 -8.67 -31.64 17.94
C VAL A 307 -9.40 -30.36 17.63
N ARG A 308 -8.76 -29.47 16.87
CA ARG A 308 -9.30 -28.19 16.47
C ARG A 308 -9.21 -28.03 14.96
N ALA A 309 -10.19 -27.37 14.39
CA ALA A 309 -10.17 -26.95 13.00
C ALA A 309 -10.75 -25.55 12.89
N GLY A 310 -10.27 -24.78 11.91
CA GLY A 310 -10.77 -23.43 11.66
C GLY A 310 -10.62 -23.01 10.21
N ALA A 311 -11.47 -22.09 9.81
CA ALA A 311 -11.38 -21.40 8.53
C ALA A 311 -11.61 -19.90 8.75
N ASN A 312 -10.89 -19.09 7.99
CA ASN A 312 -11.02 -17.65 8.00
C ASN A 312 -11.06 -17.14 6.56
N TRP A 313 -12.01 -16.28 6.26
CA TRP A 313 -12.18 -15.63 4.98
C TRP A 313 -12.34 -14.14 5.17
N ARG A 314 -11.41 -13.36 4.56
CA ARG A 314 -11.42 -11.90 4.56
C ARG A 314 -11.58 -11.39 3.13
N THR A 315 -12.57 -10.52 2.91
CA THR A 315 -12.73 -9.81 1.65
C THR A 315 -11.71 -8.68 1.51
N SER A 316 -11.48 -8.22 0.29
CA SER A 316 -10.66 -7.04 0.04
C SER A 316 -11.22 -5.81 0.76
N PRO A 317 -10.37 -4.94 1.32
CA PRO A 317 -10.79 -3.64 1.82
C PRO A 317 -11.08 -2.62 0.71
N MET A 318 -10.64 -2.91 -0.52
CA MET A 318 -10.80 -2.04 -1.67
C MET A 318 -12.10 -2.35 -2.40
N LYS A 319 -12.78 -1.31 -2.90
CA LYS A 319 -13.97 -1.47 -3.71
C LYS A 319 -13.65 -2.13 -5.05
N LYS A 320 -14.67 -2.77 -5.64
CA LYS A 320 -14.52 -3.52 -6.88
C LYS A 320 -14.08 -2.62 -8.05
N GLU A 321 -14.68 -1.46 -8.17
CA GLU A 321 -14.42 -0.47 -9.22
C GLU A 321 -12.96 -0.03 -9.20
N PHE A 322 -12.39 0.21 -8.00
CA PHE A 322 -10.99 0.56 -7.85
C PHE A 322 -10.08 -0.62 -8.24
N ARG A 323 -10.38 -1.83 -7.76
CA ARG A 323 -9.58 -3.03 -8.07
C ARG A 323 -9.62 -3.44 -9.55
N GLU A 324 -10.68 -3.10 -10.26
CA GLU A 324 -10.82 -3.35 -11.71
C GLU A 324 -10.23 -2.22 -12.56
N GLY A 325 -9.54 -1.25 -11.93
CA GLY A 325 -8.81 -0.19 -12.61
C GLY A 325 -9.70 0.90 -13.20
N ALA A 326 -10.89 1.12 -12.61
CA ALA A 326 -11.76 2.23 -13.00
C ALA A 326 -11.21 3.60 -12.56
N PHE A 327 -10.25 3.60 -11.63
CA PHE A 327 -9.65 4.82 -11.08
C PHE A 327 -8.13 4.75 -11.14
N GLU A 328 -7.52 5.92 -11.25
CA GLU A 328 -6.07 6.06 -11.17
C GLU A 328 -5.59 5.86 -9.73
N VAL A 329 -4.46 5.19 -9.56
CA VAL A 329 -3.77 5.04 -8.28
C VAL A 329 -2.65 6.08 -8.21
N PHE A 330 -2.57 6.79 -7.09
CA PHE A 330 -1.49 7.74 -6.85
C PHE A 330 -0.43 7.07 -5.96
N PRO A 331 0.69 6.59 -6.55
CA PRO A 331 1.76 5.98 -5.78
C PRO A 331 2.42 6.98 -4.82
N ALA A 332 3.03 6.46 -3.76
CA ALA A 332 3.72 7.29 -2.80
C ALA A 332 5.06 7.79 -3.37
N VAL A 333 5.28 9.09 -3.32
CA VAL A 333 6.54 9.80 -3.63
C VAL A 333 7.23 9.34 -4.92
N THR A 334 8.36 8.60 -4.83
CA THR A 334 9.12 8.08 -5.99
C THR A 334 8.73 6.66 -6.39
N VAL A 335 7.86 5.99 -5.63
CA VAL A 335 7.48 4.60 -5.86
C VAL A 335 6.41 4.53 -6.95
N ALA A 336 6.73 3.87 -8.07
CA ALA A 336 5.79 3.73 -9.18
C ALA A 336 4.87 2.52 -9.03
N HIS A 337 5.40 1.42 -8.50
CA HIS A 337 4.68 0.16 -8.34
C HIS A 337 3.74 0.16 -7.13
N TYR A 338 2.70 -0.66 -7.20
CA TYR A 338 1.76 -0.86 -6.10
C TYR A 338 1.05 -2.20 -6.22
N THR A 339 0.40 -2.62 -5.14
CA THR A 339 -0.42 -3.84 -5.11
C THR A 339 -1.83 -3.55 -4.66
N LEU A 340 -2.80 -4.28 -5.21
CA LEU A 340 -4.21 -4.22 -4.84
C LEU A 340 -4.63 -5.53 -4.18
N ASP A 341 -5.02 -5.46 -2.90
CA ASP A 341 -5.51 -6.61 -2.10
C ASP A 341 -6.80 -7.19 -2.69
N LYS A 342 -6.82 -8.50 -2.96
CA LYS A 342 -7.99 -9.26 -3.44
C LYS A 342 -8.63 -10.13 -2.36
N GLY A 343 -8.11 -10.08 -1.14
CA GLY A 343 -8.61 -10.84 0.01
C GLY A 343 -7.72 -12.02 0.40
N THR A 344 -8.10 -12.64 1.51
CA THR A 344 -7.31 -13.71 2.14
C THR A 344 -8.23 -14.86 2.56
N ILE A 345 -7.77 -16.08 2.37
CA ILE A 345 -8.38 -17.27 2.95
C ILE A 345 -7.34 -18.01 3.79
N SER A 346 -7.76 -18.54 4.95
CA SER A 346 -6.89 -19.33 5.80
C SER A 346 -7.61 -20.54 6.32
N TYR A 347 -6.90 -21.65 6.46
CA TYR A 347 -7.34 -22.87 7.11
C TYR A 347 -6.40 -23.23 8.23
N SER A 348 -6.92 -23.73 9.33
CA SER A 348 -6.12 -24.13 10.47
C SER A 348 -6.55 -25.48 11.00
N VAL A 349 -5.57 -26.23 11.49
CA VAL A 349 -5.77 -27.47 12.27
C VAL A 349 -4.92 -27.40 13.53
N GLY A 350 -5.41 -27.97 14.60
CA GLY A 350 -4.72 -27.95 15.88
C GLY A 350 -4.96 -29.22 16.68
N LEU A 351 -3.95 -29.60 17.45
CA LEU A 351 -3.97 -30.72 18.39
C LEU A 351 -3.59 -30.19 19.77
N GLY A 352 -4.40 -30.52 20.77
CA GLY A 352 -4.11 -30.19 22.17
C GLY A 352 -4.01 -31.43 23.01
N TYR A 353 -2.96 -31.53 23.79
CA TYR A 353 -2.79 -32.65 24.74
C TYR A 353 -2.44 -32.15 26.14
N ARG A 354 -3.19 -32.63 27.12
CA ARG A 354 -2.99 -32.35 28.54
C ARG A 354 -2.31 -33.53 29.20
N PHE A 355 -1.03 -33.39 29.50
CA PHE A 355 -0.24 -34.45 30.17
C PHE A 355 -0.62 -34.62 31.63
N THR A 356 -0.83 -33.50 32.32
CA THR A 356 -1.29 -33.44 33.71
C THR A 356 -2.33 -32.31 33.85
N PRO A 357 -3.04 -32.18 34.98
CA PRO A 357 -3.92 -31.04 35.21
C PRO A 357 -3.24 -29.68 35.03
N ASN A 358 -1.94 -29.62 35.21
CA ASN A 358 -1.13 -28.41 35.23
C ASN A 358 -0.28 -28.23 33.97
N PHE A 359 0.03 -29.30 33.22
CA PHE A 359 0.92 -29.23 32.05
C PHE A 359 0.21 -29.66 30.78
N TYR A 360 0.25 -28.80 29.75
CA TYR A 360 -0.36 -29.07 28.46
C TYR A 360 0.54 -28.61 27.30
N MET A 361 0.26 -29.16 26.13
CA MET A 361 0.89 -28.84 24.85
C MET A 361 -0.18 -28.63 23.80
N ASP A 362 -0.05 -27.58 23.00
CA ASP A 362 -0.84 -27.33 21.82
C ASP A 362 0.07 -27.21 20.59
N LEU A 363 -0.30 -27.93 19.52
CA LEU A 363 0.31 -27.83 18.20
C LEU A 363 -0.72 -27.30 17.23
N ALA A 364 -0.39 -26.26 16.49
CA ALA A 364 -1.24 -25.66 15.48
C ALA A 364 -0.51 -25.52 14.14
N CYS A 365 -1.22 -25.76 13.06
CA CYS A 365 -0.77 -25.49 11.70
C CYS A 365 -1.80 -24.60 11.00
N VAL A 366 -1.35 -23.51 10.41
CA VAL A 366 -2.18 -22.55 9.67
C VAL A 366 -1.65 -22.42 8.27
N TYR A 367 -2.48 -22.70 7.29
CA TYR A 367 -2.25 -22.41 5.90
C TYR A 367 -3.02 -21.13 5.53
N ARG A 368 -2.33 -20.16 4.94
CA ARG A 368 -2.91 -18.89 4.47
C ARG A 368 -2.58 -18.67 3.01
N GLN A 369 -3.59 -18.29 2.25
CA GLN A 369 -3.45 -17.83 0.89
C GLN A 369 -3.89 -16.37 0.80
N TYR A 370 -2.99 -15.51 0.36
CA TYR A 370 -3.22 -14.10 0.06
C TYR A 370 -3.13 -13.88 -1.43
N LYS A 371 -4.03 -13.08 -1.99
CA LYS A 371 -4.06 -12.74 -3.42
C LYS A 371 -4.00 -11.24 -3.58
N GLU A 372 -3.19 -10.82 -4.55
CA GLU A 372 -3.00 -9.42 -4.92
C GLU A 372 -2.90 -9.30 -6.44
N ASP A 373 -3.20 -8.12 -6.96
CA ASP A 373 -2.79 -7.70 -8.29
C ASP A 373 -1.68 -6.65 -8.11
N ALA A 374 -0.50 -6.91 -8.70
CA ALA A 374 0.63 -6.00 -8.70
C ALA A 374 0.69 -5.24 -10.03
N TYR A 375 1.10 -3.99 -9.96
CA TYR A 375 1.27 -3.10 -11.11
C TYR A 375 2.62 -2.41 -11.00
N THR A 376 3.36 -2.33 -12.09
CA THR A 376 4.64 -1.62 -12.16
C THR A 376 4.44 -0.10 -12.16
N PHE A 377 3.33 0.37 -12.70
CA PHE A 377 2.89 1.78 -12.68
C PHE A 377 1.37 1.85 -12.77
N SER A 378 0.80 3.01 -12.45
CA SER A 378 -0.64 3.24 -12.55
C SER A 378 -1.07 3.54 -13.99
N LYS A 379 -2.35 3.29 -14.29
CA LYS A 379 -3.00 3.90 -15.45
C LYS A 379 -3.02 5.41 -15.30
N VAL A 380 -3.00 6.11 -16.43
CA VAL A 380 -3.37 7.54 -16.48
C VAL A 380 -4.74 7.62 -17.13
N ILE A 381 -5.72 8.08 -16.37
CA ILE A 381 -7.12 8.18 -16.79
C ILE A 381 -7.44 9.64 -17.05
N ILE A 382 -7.97 9.92 -18.23
CA ILE A 382 -8.43 11.25 -18.63
C ILE A 382 -9.94 11.24 -18.89
N GLU A 383 -10.56 12.40 -18.73
CA GLU A 383 -11.96 12.65 -19.11
C GLU A 383 -11.98 13.65 -20.25
N ASP A 384 -12.56 13.24 -21.35
CA ASP A 384 -12.79 14.08 -22.52
C ASP A 384 -14.24 14.00 -23.01
N ASN A 385 -14.51 14.48 -24.22
CA ASN A 385 -15.85 14.43 -24.84
C ASN A 385 -16.39 13.00 -25.05
N ASN A 386 -15.54 11.98 -24.98
CA ASN A 386 -15.89 10.56 -25.09
C ASN A 386 -16.07 9.89 -23.71
N GLY A 387 -15.87 10.62 -22.62
CA GLY A 387 -15.93 10.16 -21.24
C GLY A 387 -14.57 9.75 -20.68
N LEU A 388 -14.61 9.05 -19.54
CA LEU A 388 -13.40 8.55 -18.88
C LEU A 388 -12.79 7.40 -19.69
N HIS A 389 -11.50 7.53 -20.03
CA HIS A 389 -10.73 6.46 -20.68
C HIS A 389 -9.25 6.52 -20.27
N ALA A 390 -8.55 5.40 -20.45
CA ALA A 390 -7.12 5.33 -20.15
C ALA A 390 -6.32 5.95 -21.31
N LEU A 391 -5.52 6.96 -21.00
CA LEU A 391 -4.48 7.49 -21.89
C LEU A 391 -3.27 6.55 -21.90
N VAL A 392 -2.89 6.04 -20.72
CA VAL A 392 -1.87 5.01 -20.56
C VAL A 392 -2.49 3.87 -19.77
N ASP A 393 -2.45 2.67 -20.32
CA ASP A 393 -2.95 1.47 -19.65
C ASP A 393 -1.83 0.74 -18.90
N SER A 394 -2.20 -0.02 -17.89
CA SER A 394 -1.29 -0.86 -17.10
C SER A 394 -1.96 -2.19 -16.80
N GLU A 395 -1.26 -3.28 -17.10
CA GLU A 395 -1.77 -4.62 -16.88
C GLU A 395 -1.38 -5.15 -15.51
N ALA A 396 -2.30 -5.90 -14.91
CA ALA A 396 -2.11 -6.51 -13.61
C ALA A 396 -1.26 -7.77 -13.69
N ILE A 397 -0.30 -7.90 -12.79
CA ILE A 397 0.43 -9.13 -12.52
C ILE A 397 -0.23 -9.80 -11.31
N GLY A 398 -0.92 -10.92 -11.54
CA GLY A 398 -1.60 -11.65 -10.47
C GLY A 398 -0.61 -12.35 -9.53
N LEU A 399 -0.55 -11.93 -8.27
CA LEU A 399 0.29 -12.53 -7.24
C LEU A 399 -0.55 -13.40 -6.30
N LYS A 400 0.02 -14.55 -5.93
CA LYS A 400 -0.57 -15.49 -4.99
C LYS A 400 0.48 -15.95 -3.98
N THR A 401 0.39 -15.41 -2.77
CA THR A 401 1.29 -15.76 -1.67
C THR A 401 0.66 -16.83 -0.80
N ASN A 402 1.36 -17.94 -0.64
CA ASN A 402 0.95 -19.05 0.24
C ASN A 402 1.91 -19.13 1.41
N THR A 403 1.38 -19.10 2.63
CA THR A 403 2.17 -19.18 3.85
C THR A 403 1.67 -20.33 4.70
N THR A 404 2.60 -21.14 5.21
CA THR A 404 2.31 -22.17 6.21
C THR A 404 3.05 -21.84 7.49
N GLN A 405 2.32 -21.75 8.59
CA GLN A 405 2.88 -21.49 9.91
C GLN A 405 2.57 -22.67 10.83
N VAL A 406 3.57 -23.11 11.59
CA VAL A 406 3.43 -24.12 12.62
C VAL A 406 3.80 -23.49 13.97
N ALA A 407 2.93 -23.63 14.94
CA ALA A 407 3.15 -23.11 16.29
C ALA A 407 3.04 -24.25 17.31
N LEU A 408 4.02 -24.32 18.21
CA LEU A 408 4.03 -25.21 19.36
C LEU A 408 3.95 -24.35 20.62
N THR A 409 2.95 -24.64 21.45
CA THR A 409 2.79 -24.00 22.75
C THR A 409 2.95 -25.03 23.87
N LEU A 410 3.79 -24.76 24.84
CA LEU A 410 3.89 -25.48 26.08
C LEU A 410 3.37 -24.59 27.21
N GLY A 411 2.43 -25.07 27.97
CA GLY A 411 1.81 -24.30 29.04
C GLY A 411 1.83 -25.04 30.38
N TYR A 412 2.17 -24.30 31.43
CA TYR A 412 2.10 -24.79 32.81
C TYR A 412 1.21 -23.85 33.63
N LYS A 413 0.25 -24.46 34.34
CA LYS A 413 -0.68 -23.73 35.20
C LYS A 413 -0.30 -23.98 36.64
N PHE A 414 -0.05 -22.90 37.37
CA PHE A 414 0.24 -22.91 38.79
C PHE A 414 -1.03 -23.05 39.63
#